data_3bdd770d057e7c0ed08bec75878d0c3f
#
_entry.id   3bdd770d057e7c0ed08bec75878d0c3f
#
_cell.length_a   1.000
_cell.length_b   1.000
_cell.length_c   1.000
_cell.angle_alpha   90.00
_cell.angle_beta   90.00
_cell.angle_gamma   90.00
#
_symmetry.space_group_name_H-M   'P 1'
#
loop_
_entity.id
_entity.type
_entity.pdbx_description
1 polymer ?
#
loop_
_entity_poly.entity_id
_entity_poly.type
_entity_poly.pdbx_seq_one_letter_code
_entity_poly.pdbx_strand_id
1 'polypeptide(L)'
;FLDSVSSFAKNSRAQLIIGFTPASYESLSERGLEKSLKDAEVNLAAHLSTFSNINIIKSDDFLMHYRLKDYYDRYSNELGHIPYNSDFFTSLGSTIIRKIISLISSDFKVIVLDCDNTLWKGICGEDGYEGVKITENYKQLQNFMIDQMNSGKLICLCSKNNEKDVWNIFERRYDMILTKGHIVSSRINWDSKSKNLESLSSELNLGLDSFIFIDDNPVECEEVRNNCPSVLTLQLPEDENSIPDFLRNTWIFDKNGITEEDKKRSLMYKENIARNMYERKSSSLRDFINGLGLNISIYEPCKEQLGRISQLTYRTNQFNLTSIRRNESEIGSLLNDDNFQCVITEVSDRFGNYGIVGVLIYEFHHDKIIVDTFLLSCRILGKGVEYKILSELGKIALNKGIKEIEIRFVSNDKNKPASDFIYSLKFLHIIEQEGEILFRFLPEYLSDLKYEPDDRVHTGLNSSHNNGKKFNHSNPGNFSSAHFQKIAEELYDINLLRTEIEKINLNGDKENRKDIIAPRNNLEIMLSPLWAKVLGKKNISTYDNFFESGGTSLKAIQLIAAINKELEADLSIISLFEYPTINSLAQYISSVNPSSENNQTEEIMERGARRRNLSHKRKMI
;
A
#
# COMPACT_ATOMS: atom_id res chain seq x y z
N PHE A 1 8.85 -21.31 16.47
CA PHE A 1 8.38 -20.38 15.44
C PHE A 1 8.22 -18.96 16.00
N LEU A 2 7.33 -18.73 17.01
CA LEU A 2 7.07 -17.40 17.58
C LEU A 2 8.33 -16.69 18.06
N ASP A 3 9.20 -17.39 18.81
CA ASP A 3 10.43 -16.82 19.35
C ASP A 3 11.38 -16.37 18.25
N SER A 4 11.52 -17.19 17.18
CA SER A 4 12.38 -16.87 16.04
C SER A 4 11.86 -15.67 15.26
N VAL A 5 10.54 -15.63 14.98
CA VAL A 5 9.91 -14.50 14.26
C VAL A 5 9.96 -13.23 15.11
N SER A 6 9.68 -13.32 16.40
CA SER A 6 9.73 -12.19 17.34
C SER A 6 11.16 -11.64 17.46
N SER A 7 12.16 -12.52 17.53
CA SER A 7 13.57 -12.11 17.54
C SER A 7 13.98 -11.43 16.24
N PHE A 8 13.57 -11.96 15.09
CA PHE A 8 13.81 -11.34 13.80
C PHE A 8 13.15 -9.96 13.71
N ALA A 9 11.87 -9.86 14.11
CA ALA A 9 11.13 -8.60 14.05
C ALA A 9 11.76 -7.50 14.91
N LYS A 10 12.30 -7.85 16.08
CA LYS A 10 13.01 -6.89 16.95
C LYS A 10 14.34 -6.42 16.38
N ASN A 11 15.03 -7.27 15.62
CA ASN A 11 16.40 -7.04 15.16
C ASN A 11 16.49 -6.63 13.68
N SER A 12 15.35 -6.58 12.95
CA SER A 12 15.31 -6.29 11.52
C SER A 12 14.42 -5.08 11.22
N ARG A 13 14.84 -4.25 10.25
CA ARG A 13 14.03 -3.17 9.69
C ARG A 13 13.17 -3.63 8.50
N ALA A 14 13.37 -4.85 8.03
CA ALA A 14 12.62 -5.38 6.89
C ALA A 14 11.14 -5.60 7.28
N GLN A 15 10.25 -5.27 6.34
CA GLN A 15 8.85 -5.65 6.44
C GLN A 15 8.71 -7.15 6.19
N LEU A 16 8.04 -7.85 7.09
CA LEU A 16 7.79 -9.27 7.01
C LEU A 16 6.31 -9.51 6.71
N ILE A 17 6.03 -10.33 5.71
CA ILE A 17 4.66 -10.79 5.40
C ILE A 17 4.57 -12.26 5.82
N ILE A 18 3.60 -12.57 6.67
CA ILE A 18 3.32 -13.93 7.15
C ILE A 18 1.90 -14.30 6.73
N GLY A 19 1.77 -15.34 5.90
CA GLY A 19 0.50 -15.89 5.48
C GLY A 19 0.19 -17.21 6.17
N PHE A 20 -1.02 -17.35 6.70
CA PHE A 20 -1.55 -18.61 7.19
C PHE A 20 -2.34 -19.27 6.06
N THR A 21 -1.88 -20.43 5.60
CA THR A 21 -2.58 -21.17 4.53
C THR A 21 -3.71 -22.02 5.11
N PRO A 22 -4.82 -22.25 4.35
CA PRO A 22 -5.91 -23.11 4.80
C PRO A 22 -5.44 -24.54 5.06
N ALA A 23 -6.06 -25.20 6.03
CA ALA A 23 -5.78 -26.60 6.34
C ALA A 23 -6.34 -27.56 5.27
N SER A 24 -5.81 -28.80 5.21
CA SER A 24 -6.34 -29.84 4.33
C SER A 24 -7.75 -30.27 4.74
N TYR A 25 -8.53 -30.78 3.80
CA TYR A 25 -9.88 -31.30 4.12
C TYR A 25 -9.84 -32.47 5.07
N GLU A 26 -8.79 -33.29 5.02
CA GLU A 26 -8.59 -34.38 5.99
C GLU A 26 -8.43 -33.84 7.40
N SER A 27 -7.59 -32.80 7.59
CA SER A 27 -7.41 -32.16 8.88
C SER A 27 -8.70 -31.49 9.38
N LEU A 28 -9.50 -30.89 8.50
CA LEU A 28 -10.78 -30.29 8.86
C LEU A 28 -11.86 -31.31 9.21
N SER A 29 -11.76 -32.54 8.69
CA SER A 29 -12.70 -33.63 9.01
C SER A 29 -12.50 -34.22 10.40
N GLU A 30 -11.35 -34.00 11.03
CA GLU A 30 -11.09 -34.43 12.40
C GLU A 30 -11.87 -33.59 13.41
N ARG A 31 -12.63 -34.26 14.29
CA ARG A 31 -13.56 -33.61 15.22
C ARG A 31 -12.85 -32.64 16.16
N GLY A 32 -13.11 -31.35 15.99
CA GLY A 32 -12.55 -30.27 16.83
C GLY A 32 -11.22 -29.68 16.35
N LEU A 33 -10.55 -30.27 15.34
CA LEU A 33 -9.27 -29.77 14.86
C LEU A 33 -9.44 -28.44 14.08
N GLU A 34 -10.53 -28.29 13.30
CA GLU A 34 -10.83 -27.03 12.61
C GLU A 34 -10.87 -25.83 13.57
N LYS A 35 -11.61 -25.97 14.67
CA LYS A 35 -11.69 -24.91 15.68
C LYS A 35 -10.34 -24.64 16.32
N SER A 36 -9.60 -25.67 16.65
CA SER A 36 -8.27 -25.53 17.28
C SER A 36 -7.27 -24.83 16.35
N LEU A 37 -7.30 -25.12 15.05
CA LEU A 37 -6.45 -24.47 14.06
C LEU A 37 -6.83 -22.99 13.88
N LYS A 38 -8.14 -22.68 13.84
CA LYS A 38 -8.63 -21.31 13.76
C LYS A 38 -8.26 -20.49 15.01
N ASP A 39 -8.42 -21.09 16.21
CA ASP A 39 -8.03 -20.46 17.48
C ASP A 39 -6.51 -20.22 17.54
N ALA A 40 -5.71 -21.18 17.05
CA ALA A 40 -4.26 -21.03 16.95
C ALA A 40 -3.87 -19.89 15.98
N GLU A 41 -4.49 -19.82 14.81
CA GLU A 41 -4.27 -18.74 13.85
C GLU A 41 -4.58 -17.38 14.46
N VAL A 42 -5.73 -17.24 15.13
CA VAL A 42 -6.14 -15.99 15.79
C VAL A 42 -5.13 -15.57 16.86
N ASN A 43 -4.70 -16.51 17.71
CA ASN A 43 -3.74 -16.24 18.77
C ASN A 43 -2.35 -15.85 18.23
N LEU A 44 -1.87 -16.55 17.19
CA LEU A 44 -0.61 -16.26 16.53
C LEU A 44 -0.66 -14.89 15.85
N ALA A 45 -1.73 -14.62 15.12
CA ALA A 45 -1.94 -13.34 14.45
C ALA A 45 -2.00 -12.18 15.46
N ALA A 46 -2.71 -12.34 16.58
CA ALA A 46 -2.79 -11.33 17.63
C ALA A 46 -1.41 -11.02 18.23
N HIS A 47 -0.63 -12.07 18.55
CA HIS A 47 0.73 -11.88 19.08
C HIS A 47 1.65 -11.20 18.07
N LEU A 48 1.68 -11.68 16.82
CA LEU A 48 2.56 -11.15 15.77
C LEU A 48 2.19 -9.71 15.36
N SER A 49 0.91 -9.34 15.42
CA SER A 49 0.45 -7.97 15.12
C SER A 49 0.92 -6.92 16.13
N THR A 50 1.54 -7.31 17.25
CA THR A 50 2.18 -6.37 18.17
C THR A 50 3.47 -5.78 17.61
N PHE A 51 4.04 -6.36 16.54
CA PHE A 51 5.23 -5.88 15.86
C PHE A 51 4.83 -5.06 14.63
N SER A 52 5.28 -3.81 14.56
CA SER A 52 4.93 -2.87 13.48
C SER A 52 5.47 -3.24 12.10
N ASN A 53 6.49 -4.09 12.04
CA ASN A 53 7.11 -4.59 10.80
C ASN A 53 6.60 -5.99 10.38
N ILE A 54 5.59 -6.55 11.07
CA ILE A 54 4.95 -7.81 10.68
C ILE A 54 3.56 -7.54 10.09
N ASN A 55 3.31 -8.10 8.92
CA ASN A 55 2.07 -8.02 8.19
C ASN A 55 1.46 -9.41 8.04
N ILE A 56 0.25 -9.60 8.54
CA ILE A 56 -0.42 -10.89 8.53
C ILE A 56 -1.39 -10.98 7.35
N ILE A 57 -1.42 -12.13 6.69
CA ILE A 57 -2.47 -12.57 5.77
C ILE A 57 -3.10 -13.81 6.40
N LYS A 58 -4.40 -13.75 6.68
CA LYS A 58 -5.14 -14.87 7.28
C LYS A 58 -5.51 -15.91 6.23
N SER A 59 -5.75 -17.13 6.67
CA SER A 59 -6.16 -18.22 5.78
C SER A 59 -7.43 -17.88 4.99
N ASP A 60 -8.38 -17.20 5.61
CA ASP A 60 -9.61 -16.76 4.96
C ASP A 60 -9.37 -15.70 3.87
N ASP A 61 -8.36 -14.83 4.01
CA ASP A 61 -8.08 -13.79 3.01
C ASP A 61 -7.75 -14.40 1.65
N PHE A 62 -7.04 -15.54 1.62
CA PHE A 62 -6.73 -16.26 0.39
C PHE A 62 -7.97 -16.86 -0.29
N LEU A 63 -8.99 -17.21 0.48
CA LEU A 63 -10.21 -17.84 -0.06
C LEU A 63 -11.27 -16.80 -0.44
N MET A 64 -11.38 -15.72 0.33
CA MET A 64 -12.48 -14.76 0.22
C MET A 64 -12.31 -13.80 -0.95
N HIS A 65 -11.11 -13.37 -1.29
CA HIS A 65 -10.88 -12.39 -2.35
C HIS A 65 -11.42 -12.88 -3.71
N TYR A 66 -11.20 -14.15 -4.03
CA TYR A 66 -11.66 -14.77 -5.27
C TYR A 66 -12.81 -15.76 -5.06
N ARG A 67 -13.43 -15.79 -3.86
CA ARG A 67 -14.54 -16.67 -3.50
C ARG A 67 -14.28 -18.13 -3.88
N LEU A 68 -13.06 -18.63 -3.59
CA LEU A 68 -12.68 -20.00 -3.90
C LEU A 68 -13.56 -20.99 -3.14
N LYS A 69 -14.23 -21.88 -3.86
CA LYS A 69 -15.06 -22.96 -3.30
C LYS A 69 -14.25 -24.20 -3.01
N ASP A 70 -13.23 -24.45 -3.82
CA ASP A 70 -12.33 -25.57 -3.72
C ASP A 70 -10.89 -25.08 -3.88
N TYR A 71 -10.01 -25.48 -2.97
CA TYR A 71 -8.62 -25.05 -2.93
C TYR A 71 -7.65 -26.22 -2.79
N TYR A 72 -8.16 -27.45 -2.49
CA TYR A 72 -7.36 -28.60 -2.12
C TYR A 72 -7.23 -29.59 -3.29
N ASP A 73 -6.04 -30.11 -3.52
CA ASP A 73 -5.75 -31.15 -4.49
C ASP A 73 -5.17 -32.39 -3.81
N ARG A 74 -6.06 -33.35 -3.51
CA ARG A 74 -5.68 -34.57 -2.83
C ARG A 74 -4.64 -35.38 -3.60
N TYR A 75 -4.80 -35.49 -4.91
CA TYR A 75 -3.90 -36.28 -5.74
C TYR A 75 -2.48 -35.69 -5.78
N SER A 76 -2.37 -34.39 -5.98
CA SER A 76 -1.08 -33.69 -5.92
C SER A 76 -0.44 -33.73 -4.52
N ASN A 77 -1.27 -33.75 -3.47
CA ASN A 77 -0.77 -33.89 -2.10
C ASN A 77 -0.21 -35.30 -1.83
N GLU A 78 -0.89 -36.36 -2.27
CA GLU A 78 -0.44 -37.74 -2.11
C GLU A 78 0.87 -38.01 -2.87
N LEU A 79 1.02 -37.44 -4.09
CA LEU A 79 2.21 -37.66 -4.93
C LEU A 79 3.41 -36.78 -4.60
N GLY A 80 3.18 -35.56 -4.18
CA GLY A 80 4.26 -34.55 -4.09
C GLY A 80 4.16 -33.62 -2.91
N HIS A 81 3.28 -33.92 -1.94
CA HIS A 81 3.03 -33.05 -0.78
C HIS A 81 2.65 -31.60 -1.18
N ILE A 82 1.92 -31.46 -2.31
CA ILE A 82 1.40 -30.19 -2.80
C ILE A 82 -0.12 -30.19 -2.60
N PRO A 83 -0.63 -29.66 -1.47
CA PRO A 83 -2.03 -29.82 -1.08
C PRO A 83 -2.98 -28.89 -1.84
N TYR A 84 -2.48 -27.92 -2.60
CA TYR A 84 -3.31 -26.88 -3.18
C TYR A 84 -3.41 -26.97 -4.70
N ASN A 85 -4.58 -26.61 -5.22
CA ASN A 85 -4.82 -26.54 -6.67
C ASN A 85 -4.29 -25.23 -7.28
N SER A 86 -4.33 -25.12 -8.62
CA SER A 86 -3.83 -23.94 -9.34
C SER A 86 -4.60 -22.65 -9.03
N ASP A 87 -5.90 -22.74 -8.74
CA ASP A 87 -6.71 -21.57 -8.39
C ASP A 87 -6.29 -21.00 -7.05
N PHE A 88 -5.99 -21.85 -6.07
CA PHE A 88 -5.44 -21.40 -4.80
C PHE A 88 -4.06 -20.74 -4.96
N PHE A 89 -3.15 -21.32 -5.74
CA PHE A 89 -1.84 -20.69 -5.99
C PHE A 89 -1.97 -19.34 -6.70
N THR A 90 -2.93 -19.18 -7.60
CA THR A 90 -3.23 -17.90 -8.24
C THR A 90 -3.73 -16.88 -7.21
N SER A 91 -4.64 -17.28 -6.34
CA SER A 91 -5.14 -16.44 -5.23
C SER A 91 -4.06 -16.09 -4.24
N LEU A 92 -3.21 -17.05 -3.86
CA LEU A 92 -2.07 -16.85 -2.96
C LEU A 92 -1.12 -15.77 -3.51
N GLY A 93 -0.70 -15.92 -4.76
CA GLY A 93 0.19 -14.96 -5.42
C GLY A 93 -0.42 -13.57 -5.49
N SER A 94 -1.69 -13.46 -5.93
CA SER A 94 -2.39 -12.18 -6.02
C SER A 94 -2.55 -11.50 -4.67
N THR A 95 -2.93 -12.27 -3.63
CA THR A 95 -3.12 -11.72 -2.28
C THR A 95 -1.81 -11.24 -1.68
N ILE A 96 -0.69 -11.95 -1.91
CA ILE A 96 0.64 -11.49 -1.49
C ILE A 96 1.03 -10.20 -2.23
N ILE A 97 0.84 -10.12 -3.55
CA ILE A 97 1.13 -8.92 -4.34
C ILE A 97 0.27 -7.74 -3.89
N ARG A 98 -1.04 -7.98 -3.67
CA ARG A 98 -1.97 -7.00 -3.11
C ARG A 98 -1.44 -6.43 -1.78
N LYS A 99 -0.96 -7.31 -0.89
CA LYS A 99 -0.36 -6.90 0.38
C LYS A 99 0.93 -6.09 0.19
N ILE A 100 1.81 -6.50 -0.72
CA ILE A 100 3.02 -5.75 -1.06
C ILE A 100 2.67 -4.36 -1.58
N ILE A 101 1.72 -4.25 -2.51
CA ILE A 101 1.26 -2.97 -3.04
C ILE A 101 0.75 -2.06 -1.93
N SER A 102 -0.06 -2.59 -0.99
CA SER A 102 -0.55 -1.80 0.15
C SER A 102 0.56 -1.29 1.07
N LEU A 103 1.73 -1.97 1.11
CA LEU A 103 2.89 -1.55 1.92
C LEU A 103 3.76 -0.51 1.23
N ILE A 104 3.88 -0.56 -0.10
CA ILE A 104 4.80 0.30 -0.87
C ILE A 104 4.11 1.48 -1.55
N SER A 105 2.78 1.42 -1.76
CA SER A 105 2.02 2.48 -2.40
C SER A 105 1.99 3.75 -1.54
N SER A 106 2.04 4.90 -2.20
CA SER A 106 1.82 6.19 -1.55
C SER A 106 0.42 6.27 -0.94
N ASP A 107 0.33 6.85 0.25
CA ASP A 107 -0.94 7.03 0.98
C ASP A 107 -1.84 8.03 0.26
N PHE A 108 -2.86 7.56 -0.45
CA PHE A 108 -3.94 8.42 -0.92
C PHE A 108 -4.73 8.94 0.29
N LYS A 109 -4.89 10.27 0.35
CA LYS A 109 -5.45 10.94 1.53
C LYS A 109 -6.87 11.44 1.31
N VAL A 110 -7.27 11.66 0.06
CA VAL A 110 -8.56 12.27 -0.30
C VAL A 110 -9.27 11.37 -1.30
N ILE A 111 -10.54 11.09 -1.03
CA ILE A 111 -11.46 10.50 -1.98
C ILE A 111 -12.45 11.58 -2.37
N VAL A 112 -12.53 11.89 -3.65
CA VAL A 112 -13.46 12.85 -4.21
C VAL A 112 -14.52 12.11 -5.02
N LEU A 113 -15.76 12.28 -4.66
CA LEU A 113 -16.90 11.57 -5.23
C LEU A 113 -17.73 12.52 -6.08
N ASP A 114 -18.16 12.07 -7.25
CA ASP A 114 -19.33 12.66 -7.89
C ASP A 114 -20.60 12.32 -7.08
N CYS A 115 -21.74 12.84 -7.48
CA CYS A 115 -23.02 12.65 -6.78
C CYS A 115 -24.01 11.79 -7.57
N ASP A 116 -24.47 12.28 -8.74
CA ASP A 116 -25.47 11.62 -9.57
C ASP A 116 -24.91 10.31 -10.15
N ASN A 117 -25.68 9.24 -10.10
CA ASN A 117 -25.28 7.86 -10.46
C ASN A 117 -23.99 7.34 -9.77
N THR A 118 -23.44 8.11 -8.83
CA THR A 118 -22.29 7.73 -8.00
C THR A 118 -22.70 7.46 -6.55
N LEU A 119 -23.42 8.38 -5.90
CA LEU A 119 -23.94 8.21 -4.52
C LEU A 119 -25.37 7.70 -4.47
N TRP A 120 -26.12 7.92 -5.54
CA TRP A 120 -27.49 7.47 -5.76
C TRP A 120 -27.73 7.29 -7.26
N LYS A 121 -28.77 6.58 -7.62
CA LYS A 121 -29.22 6.43 -9.00
C LYS A 121 -30.16 7.57 -9.37
N GLY A 122 -29.91 8.21 -10.52
CA GLY A 122 -30.69 9.32 -11.03
C GLY A 122 -29.94 10.64 -10.97
N ILE A 123 -30.56 11.69 -11.51
CA ILE A 123 -30.02 13.04 -11.64
C ILE A 123 -30.81 13.97 -10.72
N CYS A 124 -30.15 14.49 -9.67
CA CYS A 124 -30.86 15.25 -8.62
C CYS A 124 -31.53 16.52 -9.13
N GLY A 125 -31.01 17.15 -10.15
CA GLY A 125 -31.57 18.34 -10.77
C GLY A 125 -32.86 18.07 -11.57
N GLU A 126 -33.05 16.84 -12.06
CA GLU A 126 -34.21 16.41 -12.85
C GLU A 126 -35.23 15.66 -11.99
N ASP A 127 -34.76 14.68 -11.22
CA ASP A 127 -35.61 13.77 -10.44
C ASP A 127 -35.99 14.37 -9.08
N GLY A 128 -35.27 15.36 -8.61
CA GLY A 128 -35.43 15.91 -7.26
C GLY A 128 -35.03 14.91 -6.15
N TYR A 129 -35.13 15.35 -4.90
CA TYR A 129 -34.74 14.50 -3.76
C TYR A 129 -35.69 13.28 -3.56
N GLU A 130 -36.90 13.32 -4.06
CA GLU A 130 -37.87 12.20 -3.98
C GLU A 130 -37.65 11.17 -5.09
N GLY A 131 -37.22 11.61 -6.28
CA GLY A 131 -37.09 10.75 -7.46
C GLY A 131 -35.78 9.95 -7.51
N VAL A 132 -34.70 10.44 -6.92
CA VAL A 132 -33.45 9.69 -6.86
C VAL A 132 -33.59 8.41 -6.03
N LYS A 133 -32.90 7.33 -6.42
CA LYS A 133 -33.03 6.02 -5.76
C LYS A 133 -31.71 5.66 -5.06
N ILE A 134 -31.78 5.37 -3.78
CA ILE A 134 -30.65 4.90 -2.96
C ILE A 134 -30.84 3.40 -2.74
N THR A 135 -30.37 2.61 -3.72
CA THR A 135 -30.46 1.14 -3.65
C THR A 135 -29.44 0.59 -2.65
N GLU A 136 -29.55 -0.70 -2.35
CA GLU A 136 -28.63 -1.35 -1.42
C GLU A 136 -27.16 -1.29 -1.89
N ASN A 137 -26.91 -1.32 -3.20
CA ASN A 137 -25.57 -1.20 -3.77
C ASN A 137 -24.95 0.19 -3.52
N TYR A 138 -25.73 1.26 -3.67
CA TYR A 138 -25.27 2.62 -3.32
C TYR A 138 -25.07 2.78 -1.81
N LYS A 139 -25.88 2.14 -0.98
CA LYS A 139 -25.65 2.11 0.47
C LYS A 139 -24.35 1.39 0.84
N GLN A 140 -24.03 0.28 0.15
CA GLN A 140 -22.76 -0.41 0.34
C GLN A 140 -21.57 0.48 -0.06
N LEU A 141 -21.67 1.23 -1.18
CA LEU A 141 -20.67 2.23 -1.54
C LEU A 141 -20.51 3.29 -0.46
N GLN A 142 -21.62 3.86 0.02
CA GLN A 142 -21.59 4.89 1.05
C GLN A 142 -20.96 4.37 2.36
N ASN A 143 -21.31 3.15 2.80
CA ASN A 143 -20.68 2.50 3.96
C ASN A 143 -19.16 2.31 3.72
N PHE A 144 -18.78 1.84 2.54
CA PHE A 144 -17.38 1.67 2.18
C PHE A 144 -16.61 3.00 2.27
N MET A 145 -17.21 4.12 1.83
CA MET A 145 -16.59 5.45 1.95
C MET A 145 -16.44 5.88 3.41
N ILE A 146 -17.41 5.55 4.27
CA ILE A 146 -17.30 5.79 5.72
C ILE A 146 -16.17 4.96 6.33
N ASP A 147 -16.02 3.70 5.93
CA ASP A 147 -14.90 2.85 6.37
C ASP A 147 -13.55 3.43 5.92
N GLN A 148 -13.48 3.95 4.69
CA GLN A 148 -12.28 4.67 4.22
C GLN A 148 -12.01 5.94 5.02
N MET A 149 -13.06 6.68 5.39
CA MET A 149 -12.95 7.87 6.27
C MET A 149 -12.45 7.47 7.67
N ASN A 150 -13.00 6.43 8.26
CA ASN A 150 -12.56 5.88 9.54
C ASN A 150 -11.10 5.38 9.49
N SER A 151 -10.65 5.00 8.29
CA SER A 151 -9.25 4.67 8.01
C SER A 151 -8.38 5.90 7.75
N GLY A 152 -8.92 7.12 7.88
CA GLY A 152 -8.18 8.39 7.80
C GLY A 152 -8.11 9.01 6.41
N LYS A 153 -8.95 8.60 5.45
CA LYS A 153 -9.11 9.33 4.20
C LYS A 153 -10.17 10.44 4.36
N LEU A 154 -9.98 11.52 3.64
CA LEU A 154 -10.93 12.65 3.61
C LEU A 154 -11.94 12.39 2.50
N ILE A 155 -13.23 12.59 2.76
CA ILE A 155 -14.27 12.49 1.75
C ILE A 155 -14.66 13.89 1.31
N CYS A 156 -14.55 14.14 -0.01
CA CYS A 156 -14.97 15.38 -0.65
C CYS A 156 -15.98 15.09 -1.77
N LEU A 157 -16.75 16.09 -2.15
CA LEU A 157 -17.67 16.00 -3.29
C LEU A 157 -17.17 16.89 -4.44
N CYS A 158 -17.33 16.41 -5.66
CA CYS A 158 -17.07 17.18 -6.89
C CYS A 158 -18.13 16.81 -7.91
N SER A 159 -19.17 17.64 -8.07
CA SER A 159 -20.32 17.32 -8.90
C SER A 159 -20.74 18.51 -9.76
N LYS A 160 -21.13 18.25 -11.01
CA LYS A 160 -21.71 19.23 -11.93
C LYS A 160 -23.20 19.33 -11.68
N ASN A 161 -23.56 20.08 -10.65
CA ASN A 161 -24.91 20.21 -10.15
C ASN A 161 -25.18 21.59 -9.55
N ASN A 162 -26.45 21.86 -9.26
CA ASN A 162 -26.84 22.94 -8.37
C ASN A 162 -26.59 22.48 -6.91
N GLU A 163 -25.79 23.24 -6.18
CA GLU A 163 -25.39 22.91 -4.82
C GLU A 163 -26.59 22.67 -3.89
N LYS A 164 -27.67 23.47 -4.04
CA LYS A 164 -28.88 23.35 -3.21
C LYS A 164 -29.57 22.00 -3.42
N ASP A 165 -29.62 21.50 -4.65
CA ASP A 165 -30.34 20.26 -4.97
C ASP A 165 -29.59 19.05 -4.39
N VAL A 166 -28.26 19.02 -4.47
CA VAL A 166 -27.44 18.00 -3.84
C VAL A 166 -27.62 18.00 -2.32
N TRP A 167 -27.52 19.18 -1.66
CA TRP A 167 -27.67 19.23 -0.20
C TRP A 167 -29.08 18.89 0.27
N ASN A 168 -30.12 19.15 -0.54
CA ASN A 168 -31.47 18.71 -0.25
C ASN A 168 -31.58 17.18 -0.13
N ILE A 169 -30.85 16.42 -0.93
CA ILE A 169 -30.81 14.95 -0.82
C ILE A 169 -30.20 14.57 0.53
N PHE A 170 -29.01 15.10 0.86
CA PHE A 170 -28.33 14.81 2.13
C PHE A 170 -29.18 15.18 3.37
N GLU A 171 -30.03 16.19 3.28
CA GLU A 171 -30.82 16.68 4.41
C GLU A 171 -32.19 16.00 4.54
N ARG A 172 -32.78 15.54 3.42
CA ARG A 172 -34.17 15.04 3.42
C ARG A 172 -34.29 13.53 3.24
N ARG A 173 -33.25 12.86 2.73
CA ARG A 173 -33.29 11.41 2.52
C ARG A 173 -32.78 10.68 3.77
N TYR A 174 -33.70 9.97 4.45
CA TYR A 174 -33.35 9.18 5.66
C TYR A 174 -32.60 7.89 5.36
N ASP A 175 -32.65 7.43 4.11
CA ASP A 175 -31.98 6.24 3.63
C ASP A 175 -30.52 6.51 3.14
N MET A 176 -30.09 7.79 3.12
CA MET A 176 -28.68 8.16 2.95
C MET A 176 -27.89 7.77 4.19
N ILE A 177 -26.82 7.01 3.99
CA ILE A 177 -25.87 6.62 5.04
C ILE A 177 -24.77 7.68 5.17
N LEU A 178 -24.25 8.14 4.02
CA LEU A 178 -23.28 9.23 3.98
C LEU A 178 -24.01 10.55 4.28
N THR A 179 -23.57 11.26 5.31
CA THR A 179 -24.15 12.53 5.74
C THR A 179 -23.24 13.71 5.44
N LYS A 180 -23.77 14.93 5.48
CA LYS A 180 -22.96 16.16 5.37
C LYS A 180 -21.84 16.22 6.39
N GLY A 181 -22.03 15.59 7.56
CA GLY A 181 -21.02 15.44 8.61
C GLY A 181 -19.79 14.66 8.16
N HIS A 182 -19.89 13.76 7.20
CA HIS A 182 -18.76 12.99 6.67
C HIS A 182 -17.96 13.75 5.60
N ILE A 183 -18.56 14.78 4.95
CA ILE A 183 -17.93 15.55 3.88
C ILE A 183 -17.03 16.63 4.47
N VAL A 184 -15.78 16.66 4.06
CA VAL A 184 -14.77 17.65 4.51
C VAL A 184 -14.87 18.93 3.70
N SER A 185 -14.99 18.83 2.39
CA SER A 185 -15.16 19.96 1.47
C SER A 185 -15.91 19.52 0.22
N SER A 186 -16.46 20.48 -0.53
CA SER A 186 -17.22 20.19 -1.75
C SER A 186 -16.98 21.24 -2.83
N ARG A 187 -17.12 20.80 -4.08
CA ARG A 187 -17.22 21.64 -5.29
C ARG A 187 -18.41 21.15 -6.08
N ILE A 188 -19.54 21.78 -5.85
CA ILE A 188 -20.80 21.48 -6.53
C ILE A 188 -21.15 22.70 -7.35
N ASN A 189 -20.76 22.67 -8.62
CA ASN A 189 -20.89 23.76 -9.58
C ASN A 189 -20.73 23.22 -11.01
N TRP A 190 -20.79 24.09 -12.01
CA TRP A 190 -20.70 23.73 -13.43
C TRP A 190 -19.28 23.87 -14.03
N ASP A 191 -18.25 24.11 -13.21
CA ASP A 191 -16.87 24.10 -13.64
C ASP A 191 -16.40 22.67 -13.97
N SER A 192 -15.27 22.56 -14.72
CA SER A 192 -14.67 21.25 -14.99
C SER A 192 -14.24 20.55 -13.70
N LYS A 193 -14.29 19.20 -13.70
CA LYS A 193 -13.88 18.40 -12.54
C LYS A 193 -12.40 18.66 -12.21
N SER A 194 -11.54 18.80 -13.19
CA SER A 194 -10.11 19.11 -13.01
C SER A 194 -9.88 20.42 -12.24
N LYS A 195 -10.53 21.53 -12.61
CA LYS A 195 -10.44 22.81 -11.89
C LYS A 195 -10.93 22.68 -10.44
N ASN A 196 -12.01 21.94 -10.24
CA ASN A 196 -12.56 21.68 -8.93
C ASN A 196 -11.61 20.86 -8.06
N LEU A 197 -10.93 19.88 -8.63
CA LEU A 197 -9.89 19.08 -7.94
C LEU A 197 -8.68 19.93 -7.56
N GLU A 198 -8.20 20.82 -8.47
CA GLU A 198 -7.13 21.77 -8.15
C GLU A 198 -7.53 22.73 -7.01
N SER A 199 -8.78 23.20 -7.02
CA SER A 199 -9.33 24.04 -5.97
C SER A 199 -9.41 23.31 -4.63
N LEU A 200 -9.84 22.05 -4.60
CA LEU A 200 -9.83 21.20 -3.40
C LEU A 200 -8.41 20.93 -2.90
N SER A 201 -7.48 20.64 -3.80
CA SER A 201 -6.06 20.45 -3.51
C SER A 201 -5.47 21.67 -2.79
N SER A 202 -5.76 22.86 -3.32
CA SER A 202 -5.31 24.13 -2.74
C SER A 202 -5.94 24.40 -1.37
N GLU A 203 -7.23 24.14 -1.20
CA GLU A 203 -7.94 24.35 0.07
C GLU A 203 -7.43 23.40 1.16
N LEU A 204 -7.23 22.13 0.82
CA LEU A 204 -6.77 21.09 1.74
C LEU A 204 -5.24 21.14 1.97
N ASN A 205 -4.52 21.92 1.16
CA ASN A 205 -3.05 21.95 1.14
C ASN A 205 -2.45 20.54 0.97
N LEU A 206 -2.98 19.78 0.00
CA LEU A 206 -2.55 18.42 -0.34
C LEU A 206 -2.27 18.33 -1.84
N GLY A 207 -1.21 17.62 -2.22
CA GLY A 207 -0.90 17.39 -3.64
C GLY A 207 -1.96 16.53 -4.33
N LEU A 208 -2.21 16.81 -5.62
CA LEU A 208 -3.16 16.03 -6.44
C LEU A 208 -2.79 14.54 -6.54
N ASP A 209 -1.53 14.18 -6.35
CA ASP A 209 -1.03 12.80 -6.28
C ASP A 209 -1.53 12.02 -5.05
N SER A 210 -2.17 12.69 -4.11
CA SER A 210 -2.82 12.08 -2.95
C SER A 210 -4.34 11.95 -3.09
N PHE A 211 -4.90 12.23 -4.28
CA PHE A 211 -6.33 12.22 -4.56
C PHE A 211 -6.76 10.98 -5.35
N ILE A 212 -7.89 10.41 -4.95
CA ILE A 212 -8.68 9.44 -5.73
C ILE A 212 -9.95 10.16 -6.16
N PHE A 213 -10.26 10.17 -7.45
CA PHE A 213 -11.50 10.69 -8.00
C PHE A 213 -12.36 9.52 -8.48
N ILE A 214 -13.65 9.52 -8.12
CA ILE A 214 -14.61 8.45 -8.45
C ILE A 214 -15.84 9.09 -9.07
N ASP A 215 -16.19 8.64 -10.28
CA ASP A 215 -17.30 9.15 -11.09
C ASP A 215 -17.84 8.01 -11.97
N ASP A 216 -19.11 7.97 -12.28
CA ASP A 216 -19.70 6.98 -13.20
C ASP A 216 -19.51 7.38 -14.68
N ASN A 217 -19.37 8.70 -14.95
CA ASN A 217 -19.35 9.24 -16.30
C ASN A 217 -17.94 9.11 -16.92
N PRO A 218 -17.79 8.32 -18.01
CA PRO A 218 -16.50 8.13 -18.66
C PRO A 218 -15.90 9.42 -19.21
N VAL A 219 -16.73 10.40 -19.63
CA VAL A 219 -16.25 11.67 -20.17
C VAL A 219 -15.61 12.53 -19.10
N GLU A 220 -16.22 12.58 -17.90
CA GLU A 220 -15.66 13.31 -16.76
C GLU A 220 -14.39 12.62 -16.23
N CYS A 221 -14.38 11.30 -16.20
CA CYS A 221 -13.18 10.53 -15.84
C CYS A 221 -12.03 10.81 -16.81
N GLU A 222 -12.29 10.85 -18.10
CA GLU A 222 -11.26 11.11 -19.11
C GLU A 222 -10.79 12.58 -19.07
N GLU A 223 -11.69 13.52 -18.79
CA GLU A 223 -11.33 14.93 -18.57
C GLU A 223 -10.33 15.06 -17.41
N VAL A 224 -10.57 14.37 -16.30
CA VAL A 224 -9.66 14.38 -15.15
C VAL A 224 -8.34 13.67 -15.47
N ARG A 225 -8.35 12.51 -16.13
CA ARG A 225 -7.13 11.79 -16.53
C ARG A 225 -6.21 12.65 -17.40
N ASN A 226 -6.78 13.42 -18.32
CA ASN A 226 -6.02 14.27 -19.22
C ASN A 226 -5.49 15.54 -18.55
N ASN A 227 -6.29 16.21 -17.71
CA ASN A 227 -5.93 17.50 -17.12
C ASN A 227 -5.25 17.37 -15.75
N CYS A 228 -5.54 16.31 -15.00
CA CYS A 228 -4.96 16.01 -13.68
C CYS A 228 -4.37 14.61 -13.64
N PRO A 229 -3.33 14.28 -14.44
CA PRO A 229 -2.81 12.89 -14.57
C PRO A 229 -2.23 12.30 -13.29
N SER A 230 -1.96 13.12 -12.27
CA SER A 230 -1.51 12.67 -10.95
C SER A 230 -2.64 12.19 -10.05
N VAL A 231 -3.91 12.52 -10.38
CA VAL A 231 -5.09 12.02 -9.66
C VAL A 231 -5.38 10.59 -10.09
N LEU A 232 -5.55 9.70 -9.12
CA LEU A 232 -6.04 8.35 -9.42
C LEU A 232 -7.52 8.42 -9.74
N THR A 233 -7.89 8.25 -11.02
CA THR A 233 -9.27 8.34 -11.48
C THR A 233 -9.85 6.95 -11.69
N LEU A 234 -10.92 6.65 -10.97
CA LEU A 234 -11.67 5.40 -11.03
C LEU A 234 -13.08 5.67 -11.58
N GLN A 235 -13.44 4.97 -12.64
CA GLN A 235 -14.78 5.00 -13.20
C GLN A 235 -15.62 3.90 -12.56
N LEU A 236 -16.80 4.23 -12.06
CA LEU A 236 -17.72 3.21 -11.53
C LEU A 236 -18.33 2.40 -12.66
N PRO A 237 -18.63 1.10 -12.43
CA PRO A 237 -19.36 0.27 -13.39
C PRO A 237 -20.76 0.82 -13.66
N GLU A 238 -21.25 0.73 -14.92
CA GLU A 238 -22.63 1.09 -15.27
C GLU A 238 -23.67 0.23 -14.55
N ASP A 239 -23.37 -1.07 -14.39
CA ASP A 239 -24.24 -1.96 -13.60
C ASP A 239 -23.99 -1.74 -12.10
N GLU A 240 -24.95 -1.17 -11.42
CA GLU A 240 -24.91 -0.92 -9.97
C GLU A 240 -24.62 -2.17 -9.15
N ASN A 241 -24.99 -3.37 -9.64
CA ASN A 241 -24.75 -4.64 -8.95
C ASN A 241 -23.25 -5.00 -8.90
N SER A 242 -22.46 -4.43 -9.79
CA SER A 242 -21.00 -4.64 -9.85
C SER A 242 -20.23 -3.68 -8.93
N ILE A 243 -20.85 -2.60 -8.43
CA ILE A 243 -20.18 -1.60 -7.59
C ILE A 243 -19.52 -2.20 -6.34
N PRO A 244 -20.19 -3.06 -5.54
CA PRO A 244 -19.59 -3.61 -4.33
C PRO A 244 -18.36 -4.47 -4.61
N ASP A 245 -18.39 -5.26 -5.68
CA ASP A 245 -17.26 -6.11 -6.07
C ASP A 245 -16.11 -5.26 -6.65
N PHE A 246 -16.42 -4.23 -7.44
CA PHE A 246 -15.46 -3.26 -7.94
C PHE A 246 -14.67 -2.60 -6.79
N LEU A 247 -15.36 -2.07 -5.78
CA LEU A 247 -14.73 -1.42 -4.63
C LEU A 247 -13.85 -2.40 -3.83
N ARG A 248 -14.33 -3.63 -3.62
CA ARG A 248 -13.58 -4.68 -2.90
C ARG A 248 -12.30 -5.06 -3.64
N ASN A 249 -12.35 -5.08 -4.97
CA ASN A 249 -11.23 -5.48 -5.80
C ASN A 249 -10.32 -4.32 -6.23
N THR A 250 -10.62 -3.10 -5.82
CA THR A 250 -9.75 -1.94 -6.02
C THR A 250 -8.69 -1.89 -4.92
N TRP A 251 -7.53 -2.47 -5.18
CA TRP A 251 -6.46 -2.72 -4.20
C TRP A 251 -5.92 -1.48 -3.50
N ILE A 252 -6.08 -0.30 -4.11
CA ILE A 252 -5.63 0.96 -3.52
C ILE A 252 -6.38 1.36 -2.24
N PHE A 253 -7.52 0.74 -2.00
CA PHE A 253 -8.28 0.97 -0.77
C PHE A 253 -7.81 0.11 0.40
N ASP A 254 -6.93 -0.86 0.16
CA ASP A 254 -6.36 -1.68 1.22
C ASP A 254 -5.45 -0.85 2.11
N LYS A 255 -5.56 -1.03 3.40
CA LYS A 255 -4.77 -0.28 4.37
C LYS A 255 -4.12 -1.18 5.41
N ASN A 256 -2.90 -0.81 5.79
CA ASN A 256 -2.14 -1.46 6.85
C ASN A 256 -2.27 -0.65 8.15
N GLY A 257 -3.15 -1.12 9.05
CA GLY A 257 -3.35 -0.50 10.35
C GLY A 257 -4.09 0.84 10.32
N ILE A 258 -4.85 1.13 11.34
CA ILE A 258 -5.58 2.39 11.54
C ILE A 258 -5.14 2.95 12.88
N THR A 259 -4.62 4.18 12.89
CA THR A 259 -4.27 4.87 14.14
C THR A 259 -5.47 5.68 14.65
N GLU A 260 -5.49 6.01 15.95
CA GLU A 260 -6.51 6.92 16.51
C GLU A 260 -6.49 8.31 15.85
N GLU A 261 -5.34 8.75 15.36
CA GLU A 261 -5.26 10.00 14.60
C GLU A 261 -5.84 9.89 13.19
N ASP A 262 -5.71 8.75 12.54
CA ASP A 262 -6.34 8.52 11.25
C ASP A 262 -7.87 8.67 11.38
N LYS A 263 -8.46 8.16 12.45
CA LYS A 263 -9.91 8.34 12.75
C LYS A 263 -10.31 9.80 12.95
N LYS A 264 -9.43 10.62 13.51
CA LYS A 264 -9.68 12.04 13.79
C LYS A 264 -9.31 12.96 12.61
N ARG A 265 -8.70 12.42 11.55
CA ARG A 265 -8.13 13.23 10.46
C ARG A 265 -9.18 14.13 9.78
N SER A 266 -10.36 13.62 9.48
CA SER A 266 -11.43 14.40 8.84
C SER A 266 -11.84 15.62 9.69
N LEU A 267 -11.94 15.44 11.00
CA LEU A 267 -12.23 16.55 11.92
C LEU A 267 -11.09 17.59 11.90
N MET A 268 -9.85 17.13 11.98
CA MET A 268 -8.68 18.03 11.94
C MET A 268 -8.63 18.89 10.67
N TYR A 269 -9.00 18.32 9.51
CA TYR A 269 -9.04 19.07 8.25
C TYR A 269 -10.18 20.09 8.22
N LYS A 270 -11.35 19.77 8.75
CA LYS A 270 -12.46 20.75 8.90
C LYS A 270 -12.07 21.91 9.81
N GLU A 271 -11.43 21.62 10.93
CA GLU A 271 -10.88 22.63 11.82
C GLU A 271 -9.84 23.50 11.11
N ASN A 272 -9.00 22.89 10.24
CA ASN A 272 -7.98 23.63 9.48
C ASN A 272 -8.61 24.55 8.42
N ILE A 273 -9.66 24.10 7.74
CA ILE A 273 -10.43 24.95 6.82
C ILE A 273 -11.01 26.16 7.56
N ALA A 274 -11.59 25.93 8.76
CA ALA A 274 -12.11 27.03 9.59
C ALA A 274 -11.00 28.01 10.01
N ARG A 275 -9.78 27.52 10.32
CA ARG A 275 -8.60 28.34 10.62
C ARG A 275 -8.19 29.18 9.42
N ASN A 276 -8.12 28.59 8.23
CA ASN A 276 -7.75 29.30 7.00
C ASN A 276 -8.76 30.40 6.65
N MET A 277 -10.04 30.15 6.87
CA MET A 277 -11.10 31.17 6.71
C MET A 277 -10.93 32.31 7.72
N TYR A 278 -10.53 32.01 8.95
CA TYR A 278 -10.27 33.01 9.98
C TYR A 278 -9.02 33.81 9.65
N GLU A 279 -7.94 33.17 9.18
CA GLU A 279 -6.71 33.82 8.73
C GLU A 279 -7.00 34.87 7.65
N ARG A 280 -7.77 34.51 6.61
CA ARG A 280 -8.16 35.43 5.51
C ARG A 280 -8.99 36.63 5.97
N LYS A 281 -9.66 36.53 7.12
CA LYS A 281 -10.45 37.61 7.71
C LYS A 281 -9.67 38.46 8.71
N SER A 282 -8.49 38.03 9.10
CA SER A 282 -7.64 38.72 10.08
C SER A 282 -6.90 39.87 9.40
N SER A 283 -6.72 40.97 10.12
CA SER A 283 -6.08 42.20 9.62
C SER A 283 -4.55 42.09 9.51
N SER A 284 -3.94 41.22 10.33
CA SER A 284 -2.51 40.95 10.34
C SER A 284 -2.20 39.54 10.79
N LEU A 285 -0.98 39.05 10.51
CA LEU A 285 -0.50 37.76 11.03
C LEU A 285 -0.51 37.72 12.57
N ARG A 286 -0.16 38.85 13.19
CA ARG A 286 -0.17 38.99 14.66
C ARG A 286 -1.60 38.81 15.22
N ASP A 287 -2.60 39.46 14.61
CA ASP A 287 -3.98 39.37 15.04
C ASP A 287 -4.51 37.95 14.85
N PHE A 288 -4.14 37.30 13.74
CA PHE A 288 -4.50 35.91 13.48
C PHE A 288 -3.94 34.99 14.57
N ILE A 289 -2.63 35.02 14.84
CA ILE A 289 -1.99 34.14 15.82
C ILE A 289 -2.50 34.37 17.24
N ASN A 290 -2.62 35.65 17.65
CA ASN A 290 -3.19 35.99 18.95
C ASN A 290 -4.65 35.50 19.06
N GLY A 291 -5.44 35.67 18.00
CA GLY A 291 -6.81 35.24 17.96
C GLY A 291 -7.02 33.73 17.89
N LEU A 292 -6.01 32.94 17.54
CA LEU A 292 -6.08 31.48 17.65
C LEU A 292 -6.17 30.99 19.09
N GLY A 293 -5.54 31.70 20.04
CA GLY A 293 -5.48 31.27 21.44
C GLY A 293 -4.74 29.95 21.61
N LEU A 294 -3.52 29.87 21.04
CA LEU A 294 -2.73 28.63 21.06
C LEU A 294 -2.40 28.18 22.49
N ASN A 295 -2.72 26.95 22.81
CA ASN A 295 -2.28 26.25 24.01
C ASN A 295 -1.26 25.20 23.61
N ILE A 296 -0.01 25.33 24.09
CA ILE A 296 1.16 24.52 23.75
C ILE A 296 1.59 23.77 24.99
N SER A 297 1.49 22.45 24.97
CA SER A 297 1.92 21.55 26.04
C SER A 297 3.15 20.77 25.57
N ILE A 298 4.25 20.84 26.35
CA ILE A 298 5.51 20.15 26.08
C ILE A 298 5.78 19.21 27.26
N TYR A 299 5.90 17.90 27.00
CA TYR A 299 6.04 16.89 28.05
C TYR A 299 6.73 15.63 27.53
N GLU A 300 7.16 14.76 28.44
CA GLU A 300 7.77 13.47 28.11
C GLU A 300 6.70 12.46 27.63
N PRO A 301 6.96 11.67 26.58
CA PRO A 301 5.98 10.74 26.04
C PRO A 301 5.76 9.52 26.95
N CYS A 302 4.53 9.01 26.97
CA CYS A 302 4.22 7.68 27.47
C CYS A 302 4.37 6.60 26.38
N LYS A 303 4.35 5.31 26.78
CA LYS A 303 4.56 4.18 25.86
C LYS A 303 3.53 4.14 24.71
N GLU A 304 2.29 4.51 24.99
CA GLU A 304 1.17 4.53 24.04
C GLU A 304 1.38 5.57 22.92
N GLN A 305 2.27 6.56 23.15
CA GLN A 305 2.55 7.64 22.21
C GLN A 305 3.74 7.34 21.28
N LEU A 306 4.50 6.26 21.53
CA LEU A 306 5.68 5.90 20.71
C LEU A 306 5.32 5.67 19.24
N GLY A 307 4.19 5.04 18.97
CA GLY A 307 3.67 4.86 17.60
C GLY A 307 3.46 6.18 16.88
N ARG A 308 2.98 7.20 17.60
CA ARG A 308 2.82 8.54 17.02
C ARG A 308 4.14 9.25 16.77
N ILE A 309 5.10 9.13 17.67
CA ILE A 309 6.44 9.69 17.49
C ILE A 309 7.09 9.06 16.25
N SER A 310 7.06 7.74 16.14
CA SER A 310 7.53 7.00 14.96
C SER A 310 6.88 7.55 13.68
N GLN A 311 5.56 7.62 13.64
CA GLN A 311 4.82 8.15 12.49
C GLN A 311 5.27 9.56 12.09
N LEU A 312 5.52 10.45 13.07
CA LEU A 312 6.01 11.79 12.81
C LEU A 312 7.41 11.78 12.21
N THR A 313 8.34 10.92 12.66
CA THR A 313 9.68 10.81 12.05
C THR A 313 9.60 10.39 10.58
N TYR A 314 8.67 9.53 10.19
CA TYR A 314 8.49 9.07 8.80
C TYR A 314 7.75 10.09 7.91
N ARG A 315 6.76 10.81 8.46
CA ARG A 315 5.86 11.68 7.68
C ARG A 315 6.29 13.14 7.60
N THR A 316 7.21 13.59 8.47
CA THR A 316 7.66 14.99 8.52
C THR A 316 8.91 15.18 7.67
N ASN A 317 8.77 15.99 6.61
CA ASN A 317 9.85 16.29 5.67
C ASN A 317 10.27 17.76 5.71
N GLN A 318 9.30 18.70 5.78
CA GLN A 318 9.56 20.14 5.64
C GLN A 318 10.26 20.73 6.87
N PHE A 319 9.83 20.35 8.06
CA PHE A 319 10.48 20.77 9.29
C PHE A 319 10.98 19.55 10.05
N ASN A 320 12.11 19.04 9.60
CA ASN A 320 12.86 17.96 10.25
C ASN A 320 14.34 18.22 10.03
N LEU A 321 15.04 18.54 11.11
CA LEU A 321 16.42 19.02 11.04
C LEU A 321 17.40 17.95 10.57
N THR A 322 17.23 16.70 10.97
CA THR A 322 18.15 15.60 10.64
C THR A 322 17.58 14.57 9.67
N SER A 323 16.25 14.59 9.48
CA SER A 323 15.51 13.61 8.65
C SER A 323 15.71 12.15 9.06
N ILE A 324 16.15 11.89 10.29
CA ILE A 324 16.31 10.54 10.82
C ILE A 324 14.93 9.91 11.00
N ARG A 325 14.76 8.69 10.47
CA ARG A 325 13.52 7.89 10.57
C ARG A 325 13.71 6.83 11.64
N ARG A 326 12.75 6.71 12.56
CA ARG A 326 12.82 5.74 13.66
C ARG A 326 11.50 5.02 13.83
N ASN A 327 11.57 3.70 13.99
CA ASN A 327 10.43 2.89 14.38
C ASN A 327 10.20 2.96 15.91
N GLU A 328 9.08 2.40 16.38
CA GLU A 328 8.71 2.42 17.79
C GLU A 328 9.76 1.75 18.70
N SER A 329 10.34 0.64 18.24
CA SER A 329 11.36 -0.10 18.99
C SER A 329 12.65 0.71 19.13
N GLU A 330 13.07 1.41 18.06
CA GLU A 330 14.25 2.29 18.09
C GLU A 330 14.04 3.47 19.05
N ILE A 331 12.84 4.08 19.03
CA ILE A 331 12.49 5.15 19.96
C ILE A 331 12.46 4.62 21.39
N GLY A 332 11.80 3.47 21.62
CA GLY A 332 11.76 2.84 22.94
C GLY A 332 13.14 2.48 23.48
N SER A 333 14.07 2.03 22.62
CA SER A 333 15.45 1.75 23.00
C SER A 333 16.20 3.03 23.39
N LEU A 334 16.02 4.14 22.67
CA LEU A 334 16.61 5.44 23.02
C LEU A 334 16.10 5.96 24.36
N LEU A 335 14.81 5.80 24.65
CA LEU A 335 14.21 6.25 25.91
C LEU A 335 14.59 5.39 27.13
N ASN A 336 15.13 4.20 26.90
CA ASN A 336 15.70 3.36 27.96
C ASN A 336 17.17 3.70 28.28
N ASP A 337 17.80 4.58 27.51
CA ASP A 337 19.15 5.09 27.78
C ASP A 337 19.03 6.41 28.56
N ASP A 338 19.55 6.43 29.79
CA ASP A 338 19.48 7.57 30.71
C ASP A 338 20.11 8.87 30.13
N ASN A 339 20.96 8.75 29.12
CA ASN A 339 21.58 9.91 28.46
C ASN A 339 20.63 10.60 27.48
N PHE A 340 19.66 9.87 26.91
CA PHE A 340 18.71 10.41 25.96
C PHE A 340 17.42 10.86 26.63
N GLN A 341 16.87 11.95 26.13
CA GLN A 341 15.54 12.39 26.49
C GLN A 341 14.72 12.74 25.24
N CYS A 342 13.42 12.50 25.33
CA CYS A 342 12.46 12.88 24.33
C CYS A 342 11.37 13.73 24.94
N VAL A 343 11.05 14.84 24.32
CA VAL A 343 9.86 15.61 24.64
C VAL A 343 8.97 15.71 23.40
N ILE A 344 7.67 15.63 23.62
CA ILE A 344 6.67 15.81 22.59
C ILE A 344 5.92 17.11 22.83
N THR A 345 5.41 17.66 21.74
CA THR A 345 4.63 18.89 21.77
C THR A 345 3.24 18.62 21.25
N GLU A 346 2.25 18.86 22.08
CA GLU A 346 0.83 18.86 21.74
C GLU A 346 0.31 20.30 21.69
N VAL A 347 -0.48 20.60 20.66
CA VAL A 347 -1.01 21.95 20.46
C VAL A 347 -2.52 21.89 20.25
N SER A 348 -3.23 22.82 20.85
CA SER A 348 -4.65 23.07 20.59
C SER A 348 -4.90 24.58 20.42
N ASP A 349 -6.01 24.92 19.79
CA ASP A 349 -6.50 26.28 19.65
C ASP A 349 -8.03 26.32 19.79
N ARG A 350 -8.65 27.49 19.63
CA ARG A 350 -10.10 27.65 19.75
C ARG A 350 -10.92 26.87 18.70
N PHE A 351 -10.30 26.39 17.61
CA PHE A 351 -10.97 25.62 16.56
C PHE A 351 -10.84 24.12 16.78
N GLY A 352 -9.85 23.65 17.57
CA GLY A 352 -9.68 22.24 17.88
C GLY A 352 -8.25 21.85 18.26
N ASN A 353 -8.00 20.54 18.27
CA ASN A 353 -6.73 19.97 18.71
C ASN A 353 -5.89 19.49 17.51
N TYR A 354 -4.68 19.97 17.38
CA TYR A 354 -3.72 19.50 16.37
C TYR A 354 -3.10 18.13 16.73
N GLY A 355 -3.27 17.69 17.99
CA GLY A 355 -2.63 16.51 18.53
C GLY A 355 -1.13 16.71 18.77
N ILE A 356 -0.38 15.60 18.82
CA ILE A 356 1.07 15.63 18.92
C ILE A 356 1.64 16.08 17.56
N VAL A 357 2.27 17.25 17.56
CA VAL A 357 2.76 17.94 16.36
C VAL A 357 4.26 18.16 16.35
N GLY A 358 4.94 18.02 17.49
CA GLY A 358 6.38 18.21 17.61
C GLY A 358 7.06 17.08 18.37
N VAL A 359 8.30 16.78 17.98
CA VAL A 359 9.19 15.83 18.67
C VAL A 359 10.57 16.45 18.75
N LEU A 360 11.14 16.44 19.96
CA LEU A 360 12.52 16.82 20.22
C LEU A 360 13.20 15.67 20.97
N ILE A 361 14.24 15.08 20.39
CA ILE A 361 15.10 14.07 21.03
C ILE A 361 16.48 14.66 21.18
N TYR A 362 17.03 14.58 22.37
CA TYR A 362 18.33 15.14 22.69
C TYR A 362 19.09 14.27 23.70
N GLU A 363 20.40 14.41 23.70
CA GLU A 363 21.34 13.68 24.54
C GLU A 363 22.09 14.64 25.47
N PHE A 364 22.27 14.24 26.75
CA PHE A 364 23.16 14.93 27.68
C PHE A 364 24.59 14.43 27.53
N HIS A 365 25.51 15.36 27.28
CA HIS A 365 26.93 15.04 27.09
C HIS A 365 27.81 15.97 27.95
N HIS A 366 28.16 15.54 29.15
CA HIS A 366 28.92 16.33 30.15
C HIS A 366 28.29 17.69 30.41
N ASP A 367 28.82 18.78 29.83
CA ASP A 367 28.37 20.15 30.00
C ASP A 367 27.58 20.71 28.81
N LYS A 368 27.16 19.85 27.89
CA LYS A 368 26.37 20.23 26.72
C LYS A 368 25.16 19.29 26.47
N ILE A 369 24.18 19.83 25.77
CA ILE A 369 23.07 19.07 25.18
C ILE A 369 23.31 18.96 23.68
N ILE A 370 23.11 17.77 23.10
CA ILE A 370 23.15 17.54 21.65
C ILE A 370 21.75 17.17 21.19
N VAL A 371 21.15 18.01 20.34
CA VAL A 371 19.85 17.73 19.75
C VAL A 371 20.03 16.80 18.55
N ASP A 372 19.51 15.59 18.69
CA ASP A 372 19.55 14.54 17.69
C ASP A 372 18.42 14.66 16.68
N THR A 373 17.19 14.89 17.15
CA THR A 373 16.00 15.02 16.30
C THR A 373 15.18 16.23 16.76
N PHE A 374 14.88 17.14 15.83
CA PHE A 374 13.90 18.20 16.03
C PHE A 374 13.00 18.27 14.80
N LEU A 375 11.73 17.96 14.99
CA LEU A 375 10.74 17.97 13.92
C LEU A 375 9.40 18.55 14.36
N LEU A 376 8.70 19.16 13.41
CA LEU A 376 7.36 19.74 13.59
C LEU A 376 6.47 19.42 12.39
N SER A 377 5.23 19.04 12.67
CA SER A 377 4.20 18.88 11.65
C SER A 377 3.96 20.18 10.87
N CYS A 378 3.80 20.09 9.54
CA CYS A 378 3.51 21.24 8.69
C CYS A 378 2.27 22.04 9.11
N ARG A 379 1.31 21.41 9.82
CA ARG A 379 0.07 22.05 10.32
C ARG A 379 0.30 23.19 11.32
N ILE A 380 1.46 23.22 11.95
CA ILE A 380 1.75 24.17 13.03
C ILE A 380 2.91 25.11 12.71
N LEU A 381 3.56 24.96 11.55
CA LEU A 381 4.67 25.80 11.14
C LEU A 381 4.25 27.28 11.04
N GLY A 382 5.16 28.18 11.42
CA GLY A 382 4.94 29.63 11.35
C GLY A 382 3.99 30.19 12.41
N LYS A 383 3.62 29.37 13.42
CA LYS A 383 2.77 29.81 14.53
C LYS A 383 3.56 30.00 15.84
N GLY A 384 4.89 29.94 15.78
CA GLY A 384 5.80 30.20 16.90
C GLY A 384 6.00 29.01 17.85
N VAL A 385 5.51 27.83 17.50
CA VAL A 385 5.67 26.61 18.32
C VAL A 385 7.12 26.17 18.36
N GLU A 386 7.86 26.32 17.26
CA GLU A 386 9.29 26.06 17.12
C GLU A 386 10.11 26.86 18.12
N TYR A 387 9.80 28.14 18.33
CA TYR A 387 10.45 29.02 19.30
C TYR A 387 10.17 28.57 20.72
N LYS A 388 8.92 28.17 21.01
CA LYS A 388 8.52 27.71 22.35
C LYS A 388 9.24 26.43 22.74
N ILE A 389 9.42 25.46 21.80
CA ILE A 389 10.14 24.21 22.05
C ILE A 389 11.61 24.52 22.40
N LEU A 390 12.28 25.34 21.60
CA LEU A 390 13.67 25.72 21.89
C LEU A 390 13.81 26.53 23.18
N SER A 391 12.82 27.38 23.50
CA SER A 391 12.82 28.09 24.78
C SER A 391 12.74 27.12 25.97
N GLU A 392 11.91 26.11 25.91
CA GLU A 392 11.84 25.09 26.98
C GLU A 392 13.14 24.27 27.06
N LEU A 393 13.78 23.93 25.92
CA LEU A 393 15.08 23.27 25.91
C LEU A 393 16.16 24.16 26.59
N GLY A 394 16.17 25.45 26.29
CA GLY A 394 17.06 26.42 26.95
C GLY A 394 16.88 26.43 28.46
N LYS A 395 15.63 26.44 28.95
CA LYS A 395 15.32 26.37 30.40
C LYS A 395 15.77 25.06 31.05
N ILE A 396 15.56 23.93 30.35
CA ILE A 396 16.04 22.60 30.80
C ILE A 396 17.57 22.64 30.96
N ALA A 397 18.26 23.18 29.97
CA ALA A 397 19.72 23.31 30.00
C ALA A 397 20.21 24.17 31.16
N LEU A 398 19.60 25.32 31.38
CA LEU A 398 19.94 26.23 32.52
C LEU A 398 19.71 25.55 33.86
N ASN A 399 18.58 24.88 34.05
CA ASN A 399 18.24 24.17 35.29
C ASN A 399 19.22 23.03 35.62
N LYS A 400 19.85 22.44 34.59
CA LYS A 400 20.84 21.36 34.72
C LYS A 400 22.29 21.87 34.70
N GLY A 401 22.52 23.18 34.62
CA GLY A 401 23.85 23.78 34.57
C GLY A 401 24.64 23.51 33.30
N ILE A 402 23.95 23.21 32.22
CA ILE A 402 24.52 22.97 30.89
C ILE A 402 25.03 24.30 30.33
N LYS A 403 26.20 24.29 29.69
CA LYS A 403 26.85 25.48 29.16
C LYS A 403 26.58 25.74 27.70
N GLU A 404 26.26 24.69 26.94
CA GLU A 404 26.11 24.76 25.47
C GLU A 404 25.05 23.80 24.95
N ILE A 405 24.31 24.24 23.92
CA ILE A 405 23.35 23.42 23.20
C ILE A 405 23.80 23.30 21.74
N GLU A 406 24.05 22.08 21.28
CA GLU A 406 24.37 21.77 19.88
C GLU A 406 23.13 21.23 19.19
N ILE A 407 22.77 21.80 18.03
CA ILE A 407 21.65 21.35 17.22
C ILE A 407 22.20 20.87 15.88
N ARG A 408 21.95 19.60 15.57
CA ARG A 408 22.35 18.98 14.29
C ARG A 408 21.38 19.38 13.18
N PHE A 409 21.93 19.66 12.00
CA PHE A 409 21.16 19.92 10.80
C PHE A 409 21.77 19.20 9.60
N VAL A 410 20.93 18.47 8.84
CA VAL A 410 21.28 17.80 7.58
C VAL A 410 20.39 18.36 6.48
N SER A 411 20.99 19.11 5.54
CA SER A 411 20.24 19.74 4.45
C SER A 411 19.76 18.72 3.43
N ASN A 412 18.52 18.89 2.96
CA ASN A 412 17.98 18.15 1.83
C ASN A 412 16.95 18.98 1.05
N ASP A 413 16.52 18.49 -0.12
CA ASP A 413 15.62 19.22 -1.04
C ASP A 413 14.24 19.56 -0.43
N LYS A 414 13.84 18.94 0.68
CA LYS A 414 12.50 19.05 1.27
C LYS A 414 12.47 19.86 2.58
N ASN A 415 13.60 20.03 3.28
CA ASN A 415 13.61 20.65 4.61
C ASN A 415 14.04 22.13 4.63
N LYS A 416 13.78 22.83 3.54
CA LYS A 416 14.05 24.27 3.45
C LYS A 416 13.43 25.09 4.61
N PRO A 417 12.16 24.87 5.03
CA PRO A 417 11.59 25.60 6.17
C PRO A 417 12.37 25.39 7.49
N ALA A 418 12.89 24.19 7.72
CA ALA A 418 13.75 23.92 8.88
C ALA A 418 15.10 24.63 8.77
N SER A 419 15.66 24.68 7.56
CA SER A 419 16.88 25.44 7.25
C SER A 419 16.67 26.92 7.53
N ASP A 420 15.64 27.52 6.91
CA ASP A 420 15.35 28.96 7.06
C ASP A 420 15.16 29.34 8.55
N PHE A 421 14.50 28.47 9.32
CA PHE A 421 14.31 28.67 10.75
C PHE A 421 15.64 28.62 11.52
N ILE A 422 16.46 27.57 11.38
CA ILE A 422 17.69 27.44 12.19
C ILE A 422 18.70 28.55 11.86
N TYR A 423 18.79 28.96 10.60
CA TYR A 423 19.64 30.06 10.17
C TYR A 423 19.12 31.43 10.62
N SER A 424 17.84 31.59 10.95
CA SER A 424 17.29 32.85 11.50
C SER A 424 17.66 33.09 12.96
N LEU A 425 18.14 32.08 13.67
CA LEU A 425 18.53 32.19 15.09
C LEU A 425 19.96 32.72 15.23
N LYS A 426 20.26 33.37 16.38
CA LYS A 426 21.61 33.82 16.73
C LYS A 426 22.39 32.65 17.33
N PHE A 427 23.24 32.02 16.54
CA PHE A 427 24.13 30.95 16.99
C PHE A 427 25.52 31.51 17.33
N LEU A 428 26.25 30.80 18.19
CA LEU A 428 27.65 31.15 18.58
C LEU A 428 28.61 30.77 17.46
N HIS A 429 28.54 29.52 17.02
CA HIS A 429 29.40 28.93 16.01
C HIS A 429 28.64 27.94 15.14
N ILE A 430 29.12 27.76 13.91
CA ILE A 430 28.71 26.67 12.99
C ILE A 430 29.93 25.79 12.77
N ILE A 431 29.75 24.47 12.84
CA ILE A 431 30.76 23.48 12.51
C ILE A 431 30.20 22.61 11.42
N GLU A 432 30.86 22.56 10.28
CA GLU A 432 30.51 21.66 9.16
C GLU A 432 31.39 20.41 9.22
N GLN A 433 30.76 19.23 9.35
CA GLN A 433 31.44 17.93 9.39
C GLN A 433 30.66 16.92 8.57
N GLU A 434 31.32 16.24 7.60
CA GLU A 434 30.79 15.08 6.86
C GLU A 434 29.34 15.20 6.34
N GLY A 435 28.93 16.40 5.90
CA GLY A 435 27.57 16.66 5.39
C GLY A 435 26.53 17.01 6.45
N GLU A 436 26.92 17.11 7.71
CA GLU A 436 26.12 17.65 8.82
C GLU A 436 26.62 19.05 9.20
N ILE A 437 25.70 19.87 9.66
CA ILE A 437 25.99 21.21 10.20
C ILE A 437 25.57 21.21 11.67
N LEU A 438 26.51 21.57 12.55
CA LEU A 438 26.26 21.72 13.98
C LEU A 438 26.14 23.19 14.32
N PHE A 439 24.98 23.61 14.83
CA PHE A 439 24.71 24.93 15.33
C PHE A 439 24.86 24.95 16.85
N ARG A 440 25.69 25.87 17.38
CA ARG A 440 25.91 26.01 18.80
C ARG A 440 25.19 27.23 19.36
N PHE A 441 24.51 27.04 20.48
CA PHE A 441 23.72 28.08 21.15
C PHE A 441 24.04 28.17 22.64
N LEU A 442 23.91 29.38 23.20
CA LEU A 442 23.86 29.56 24.64
C LEU A 442 22.49 29.20 25.18
N PRO A 443 22.40 28.45 26.30
CA PRO A 443 21.13 28.16 26.96
C PRO A 443 20.30 29.40 27.29
N GLU A 444 20.95 30.48 27.73
CA GLU A 444 20.31 31.78 28.08
C GLU A 444 19.61 32.37 26.85
N TYR A 445 20.27 32.34 25.69
CA TYR A 445 19.68 32.86 24.47
C TYR A 445 18.44 32.03 24.06
N LEU A 446 18.54 30.71 24.09
CA LEU A 446 17.39 29.86 23.74
C LEU A 446 16.24 30.02 24.74
N SER A 447 16.53 30.12 26.06
CA SER A 447 15.49 30.27 27.09
C SER A 447 14.63 31.53 26.92
N ASP A 448 15.22 32.59 26.39
CA ASP A 448 14.58 33.89 26.17
C ASP A 448 13.90 34.03 24.80
N LEU A 449 14.00 33.01 23.96
CA LEU A 449 13.38 33.04 22.64
C LEU A 449 11.86 33.29 22.71
N LYS A 450 11.43 34.30 21.97
CA LYS A 450 10.02 34.66 21.79
C LYS A 450 9.71 34.73 20.30
N TYR A 451 8.56 34.28 19.94
CA TYR A 451 8.06 34.45 18.58
C TYR A 451 7.43 35.83 18.42
N GLU A 452 7.95 36.60 17.47
CA GLU A 452 7.37 37.87 17.06
C GLU A 452 6.94 37.77 15.60
N PRO A 453 5.62 37.73 15.32
CA PRO A 453 5.11 37.68 13.96
C PRO A 453 5.55 38.93 13.17
N ASP A 454 6.17 38.73 12.02
CA ASP A 454 6.54 39.83 11.09
C ASP A 454 5.44 40.01 10.05
N ASP A 455 4.68 41.09 10.16
CA ASP A 455 3.58 41.41 9.25
C ASP A 455 4.05 41.73 7.82
N ARG A 456 5.35 41.90 7.57
CA ARG A 456 5.93 42.18 6.24
C ARG A 456 6.06 40.92 5.35
N VAL A 457 5.93 39.73 5.93
CA VAL A 457 6.09 38.45 5.21
C VAL A 457 4.77 37.93 4.64
N HIS A 458 3.63 38.59 4.91
CA HIS A 458 2.30 38.15 4.48
C HIS A 458 2.09 38.06 2.95
N THR A 459 2.98 38.64 2.14
CA THR A 459 2.84 38.62 0.66
C THR A 459 3.54 37.43 -0.02
N GLY A 460 4.22 36.55 0.71
CA GLY A 460 5.10 35.52 0.14
C GLY A 460 4.73 34.06 0.39
N LEU A 461 3.89 33.75 1.39
CA LEU A 461 3.64 32.34 1.75
C LEU A 461 2.51 31.66 0.95
N ASN A 462 1.75 32.42 0.18
CA ASN A 462 0.63 31.90 -0.63
C ASN A 462 0.94 31.70 -2.12
N SER A 463 2.19 31.79 -2.56
CA SER A 463 2.53 31.63 -3.97
C SER A 463 3.88 30.97 -4.24
N SER A 464 4.21 29.90 -3.54
CA SER A 464 5.03 28.87 -4.17
C SER A 464 4.12 27.92 -4.97
N HIS A 465 3.56 28.46 -6.04
CA HIS A 465 3.34 27.63 -7.22
C HIS A 465 4.68 26.98 -7.54
N ASN A 466 4.83 25.74 -7.16
CA ASN A 466 5.82 24.87 -7.75
C ASN A 466 5.52 24.84 -9.26
N ASN A 467 6.12 25.78 -9.99
CA ASN A 467 6.30 25.65 -11.43
C ASN A 467 6.90 24.26 -11.67
N GLY A 468 6.13 23.43 -12.30
CA GLY A 468 6.38 22.03 -12.57
C GLY A 468 7.78 21.75 -13.09
N LYS A 469 8.68 21.42 -12.21
CA LYS A 469 9.62 20.35 -12.51
C LYS A 469 8.82 19.07 -12.36
N LYS A 470 8.56 18.40 -13.46
CA LYS A 470 8.12 17.02 -13.52
C LYS A 470 9.09 16.21 -12.68
N PHE A 471 8.81 16.08 -11.39
CA PHE A 471 9.40 15.02 -10.59
C PHE A 471 8.68 13.75 -11.05
N ASN A 472 9.31 13.00 -11.92
CA ASN A 472 9.02 11.60 -12.07
C ASN A 472 9.30 10.94 -10.70
N HIS A 473 8.36 11.01 -9.77
CA HIS A 473 8.26 10.01 -8.74
C HIS A 473 7.83 8.75 -9.49
N SER A 474 8.80 7.95 -9.91
CA SER A 474 8.57 6.56 -10.20
C SER A 474 8.06 5.95 -8.89
N ASN A 475 6.72 5.84 -8.76
CA ASN A 475 6.15 4.87 -7.85
C ASN A 475 6.91 3.57 -8.08
N PRO A 476 7.40 2.89 -7.05
CA PRO A 476 8.01 1.58 -7.20
C PRO A 476 6.91 0.58 -7.61
N GLY A 477 6.68 0.46 -8.90
CA GLY A 477 5.61 -0.21 -9.60
C GLY A 477 4.77 0.86 -10.31
N ASN A 478 4.92 1.01 -11.63
CA ASN A 478 4.18 1.95 -12.50
C ASN A 478 2.68 1.59 -12.59
N PHE A 479 1.97 1.52 -11.45
CA PHE A 479 0.52 1.28 -11.44
C PHE A 479 -0.21 2.59 -11.74
N SER A 480 -0.78 2.68 -12.94
CA SER A 480 -1.65 3.79 -13.37
C SER A 480 -3.12 3.53 -12.98
N SER A 481 -3.97 4.56 -13.11
CA SER A 481 -5.43 4.42 -12.97
C SER A 481 -5.99 3.26 -13.82
N ALA A 482 -5.48 3.08 -15.04
CA ALA A 482 -5.89 1.99 -15.93
C ALA A 482 -5.59 0.59 -15.36
N HIS A 483 -4.47 0.42 -14.65
CA HIS A 483 -4.14 -0.86 -14.02
C HIS A 483 -5.11 -1.19 -12.87
N PHE A 484 -5.39 -0.22 -11.99
CA PHE A 484 -6.34 -0.44 -10.90
C PHE A 484 -7.76 -0.65 -11.41
N GLN A 485 -8.17 0.07 -12.47
CA GLN A 485 -9.46 -0.12 -13.13
C GLN A 485 -9.57 -1.54 -13.69
N LYS A 486 -8.58 -1.99 -14.47
CA LYS A 486 -8.55 -3.35 -15.05
C LYS A 486 -8.59 -4.42 -13.98
N ILE A 487 -7.83 -4.27 -12.88
CA ILE A 487 -7.84 -5.22 -11.76
C ILE A 487 -9.25 -5.30 -11.15
N ALA A 488 -9.90 -4.17 -10.92
CA ALA A 488 -11.21 -4.12 -10.27
C ALA A 488 -12.35 -4.65 -11.16
N GLU A 489 -12.30 -4.41 -12.48
CA GLU A 489 -13.36 -4.78 -13.43
C GLU A 489 -13.18 -6.16 -14.04
N GLU A 490 -11.94 -6.56 -14.39
CA GLU A 490 -11.67 -7.74 -15.21
C GLU A 490 -10.99 -8.87 -14.43
N LEU A 491 -10.14 -8.54 -13.43
CA LEU A 491 -9.29 -9.53 -12.76
C LEU A 491 -9.78 -9.92 -11.36
N TYR A 492 -11.04 -9.67 -11.05
CA TYR A 492 -11.68 -10.10 -9.80
C TYR A 492 -12.10 -11.57 -9.82
N ASP A 493 -12.25 -12.19 -11.00
CA ASP A 493 -12.53 -13.61 -11.19
C ASP A 493 -11.23 -14.39 -11.36
N ILE A 494 -11.10 -15.51 -10.64
CA ILE A 494 -9.88 -16.33 -10.63
C ILE A 494 -9.55 -16.92 -12.00
N ASN A 495 -10.55 -17.24 -12.81
CA ASN A 495 -10.35 -17.81 -14.14
C ASN A 495 -9.86 -16.74 -15.12
N LEU A 496 -10.41 -15.52 -15.03
CA LEU A 496 -9.95 -14.38 -15.84
C LEU A 496 -8.51 -14.03 -15.50
N LEU A 497 -8.18 -13.95 -14.21
CA LEU A 497 -6.82 -13.70 -13.75
C LEU A 497 -5.83 -14.76 -14.23
N ARG A 498 -6.18 -16.06 -14.10
CA ARG A 498 -5.35 -17.17 -14.60
C ARG A 498 -5.14 -17.08 -16.11
N THR A 499 -6.20 -16.79 -16.85
CA THR A 499 -6.12 -16.63 -18.31
C THR A 499 -5.18 -15.50 -18.72
N GLU A 500 -5.19 -14.39 -17.99
CA GLU A 500 -4.30 -13.26 -18.27
C GLU A 500 -2.85 -13.59 -17.93
N ILE A 501 -2.59 -14.27 -16.81
CA ILE A 501 -1.25 -14.78 -16.47
C ILE A 501 -0.72 -15.73 -17.54
N GLU A 502 -1.56 -16.66 -18.05
CA GLU A 502 -1.19 -17.56 -19.13
C GLU A 502 -0.85 -16.80 -20.43
N LYS A 503 -1.62 -15.76 -20.80
CA LYS A 503 -1.32 -14.90 -21.96
C LYS A 503 0.03 -14.19 -21.84
N ILE A 504 0.33 -13.65 -20.66
CA ILE A 504 1.61 -12.96 -20.40
C ILE A 504 2.77 -13.95 -20.56
N ASN A 505 2.64 -15.15 -19.99
CA ASN A 505 3.65 -16.21 -20.12
C ASN A 505 3.88 -16.62 -21.58
N LEU A 506 2.82 -16.71 -22.39
CA LEU A 506 2.90 -17.03 -23.82
C LEU A 506 3.56 -15.91 -24.66
N ASN A 507 3.41 -14.66 -24.26
CA ASN A 507 3.99 -13.51 -24.96
C ASN A 507 5.45 -13.26 -24.58
N GLY A 508 5.86 -13.56 -23.34
CA GLY A 508 7.25 -13.49 -22.89
C GLY A 508 8.21 -14.43 -23.64
N ASP A 509 7.68 -15.52 -24.20
CA ASP A 509 8.45 -16.48 -25.00
C ASP A 509 8.82 -15.99 -26.41
N LYS A 510 8.30 -14.84 -26.87
CA LYS A 510 8.61 -14.30 -28.21
C LYS A 510 9.95 -13.55 -28.28
N GLU A 511 10.50 -13.12 -27.16
CA GLU A 511 11.74 -12.30 -27.13
C GLU A 511 13.03 -13.11 -26.97
N ASN A 512 12.98 -14.39 -26.56
CA ASN A 512 14.17 -15.25 -26.40
C ASN A 512 14.22 -16.36 -27.48
N ARG A 513 14.52 -16.00 -28.72
CA ARG A 513 14.85 -17.00 -29.77
C ARG A 513 16.27 -17.55 -29.55
N LYS A 514 16.41 -18.60 -28.70
CA LYS A 514 17.52 -19.55 -28.78
C LYS A 514 17.24 -20.53 -29.90
N ASP A 515 18.29 -21.02 -30.59
CA ASP A 515 18.17 -22.05 -31.62
C ASP A 515 17.48 -23.29 -31.04
N ILE A 516 16.32 -23.68 -31.62
CA ILE A 516 15.56 -24.84 -31.16
C ILE A 516 16.24 -26.10 -31.73
N ILE A 517 16.78 -26.90 -30.82
CA ILE A 517 17.34 -28.21 -31.17
C ILE A 517 16.24 -29.26 -31.14
N ALA A 518 15.96 -29.84 -32.30
CA ALA A 518 14.93 -30.84 -32.46
C ALA A 518 15.30 -32.18 -31.80
N PRO A 519 14.31 -33.03 -31.43
CA PRO A 519 14.52 -34.39 -30.93
C PRO A 519 15.33 -35.25 -31.89
N ARG A 520 16.30 -36.02 -31.38
CA ARG A 520 17.28 -36.82 -32.16
C ARG A 520 17.07 -38.31 -32.03
N ASN A 521 16.41 -38.77 -31.00
CA ASN A 521 16.16 -40.20 -30.76
C ASN A 521 14.68 -40.46 -30.43
N ASN A 522 14.26 -41.72 -30.40
CA ASN A 522 12.88 -42.13 -30.19
C ASN A 522 12.32 -41.66 -28.84
N LEU A 523 13.10 -41.69 -27.77
CA LEU A 523 12.70 -41.20 -26.43
C LEU A 523 12.50 -39.70 -26.41
N GLU A 524 13.43 -38.92 -26.99
CA GLU A 524 13.25 -37.48 -27.12
C GLU A 524 12.01 -37.12 -27.93
N ILE A 525 11.70 -37.87 -29.01
CA ILE A 525 10.50 -37.68 -29.83
C ILE A 525 9.21 -37.96 -29.01
N MET A 526 9.24 -38.94 -28.11
CA MET A 526 8.11 -39.25 -27.23
C MET A 526 7.96 -38.25 -26.06
N LEU A 527 9.06 -37.82 -25.48
CA LEU A 527 9.07 -36.89 -24.36
C LEU A 527 8.67 -35.44 -24.76
N SER A 528 9.11 -34.99 -25.95
CA SER A 528 8.89 -33.62 -26.41
C SER A 528 7.42 -33.17 -26.41
N PRO A 529 6.42 -33.94 -26.91
CA PRO A 529 5.02 -33.55 -26.86
C PRO A 529 4.46 -33.51 -25.45
N LEU A 530 4.94 -34.36 -24.52
CA LEU A 530 4.53 -34.34 -23.12
C LEU A 530 5.06 -33.06 -22.43
N TRP A 531 6.33 -32.72 -22.69
CA TRP A 531 6.94 -31.48 -22.23
C TRP A 531 6.20 -30.26 -22.76
N ALA A 532 5.92 -30.21 -24.07
CA ALA A 532 5.20 -29.14 -24.74
C ALA A 532 3.80 -28.94 -24.13
N LYS A 533 3.08 -30.04 -23.89
CA LYS A 533 1.74 -30.02 -23.31
C LYS A 533 1.74 -29.47 -21.88
N VAL A 534 2.67 -29.93 -21.03
CA VAL A 534 2.74 -29.54 -19.61
C VAL A 534 3.25 -28.11 -19.44
N LEU A 535 4.22 -27.69 -20.23
CA LEU A 535 4.73 -26.32 -20.20
C LEU A 535 3.80 -25.30 -20.89
N GLY A 536 2.88 -25.78 -21.77
CA GLY A 536 2.00 -24.92 -22.57
C GLY A 536 2.74 -24.25 -23.75
N LYS A 537 3.88 -24.81 -24.20
CA LYS A 537 4.73 -24.28 -25.27
C LYS A 537 4.60 -25.06 -26.56
N LYS A 538 4.60 -24.37 -27.71
CA LYS A 538 4.54 -25.03 -29.02
C LYS A 538 5.88 -25.58 -29.48
N ASN A 539 6.98 -24.91 -29.13
CA ASN A 539 8.33 -25.24 -29.54
C ASN A 539 9.23 -25.29 -28.32
N ILE A 540 9.88 -26.44 -28.10
CA ILE A 540 10.82 -26.66 -26.98
C ILE A 540 12.07 -27.29 -27.57
N SER A 541 13.24 -26.77 -27.20
CA SER A 541 14.52 -27.39 -27.50
C SER A 541 14.78 -28.56 -26.55
N THR A 542 15.38 -29.65 -27.06
CA THR A 542 15.70 -30.83 -26.25
C THR A 542 16.71 -30.54 -25.12
N TYR A 543 17.38 -29.39 -25.16
CA TYR A 543 18.32 -28.91 -24.15
C TYR A 543 17.76 -27.80 -23.25
N ASP A 544 16.50 -27.42 -23.44
CA ASP A 544 15.86 -26.45 -22.57
C ASP A 544 15.65 -27.06 -21.17
N ASN A 545 16.10 -26.35 -20.13
CA ASN A 545 15.84 -26.74 -18.76
C ASN A 545 14.34 -26.55 -18.45
N PHE A 546 13.70 -27.60 -17.91
CA PHE A 546 12.29 -27.61 -17.57
C PHE A 546 11.86 -26.44 -16.68
N PHE A 547 12.63 -26.20 -15.64
CA PHE A 547 12.30 -25.17 -14.64
C PHE A 547 12.54 -23.75 -15.18
N GLU A 548 13.65 -23.54 -15.92
CA GLU A 548 13.92 -22.27 -16.60
C GLU A 548 12.91 -21.97 -17.71
N SER A 549 12.32 -23.03 -18.28
CA SER A 549 11.29 -22.92 -19.31
C SER A 549 9.88 -22.68 -18.75
N GLY A 550 9.73 -22.39 -17.46
CA GLY A 550 8.45 -22.13 -16.81
C GLY A 550 7.80 -23.39 -16.21
N GLY A 551 8.58 -24.45 -16.00
CA GLY A 551 8.19 -25.62 -15.22
C GLY A 551 8.14 -25.28 -13.74
N THR A 552 7.02 -25.58 -13.10
CA THR A 552 6.85 -25.50 -11.64
C THR A 552 6.88 -26.91 -11.05
N SER A 553 6.99 -27.03 -9.72
CA SER A 553 6.92 -28.35 -9.05
C SER A 553 5.61 -29.07 -9.38
N LEU A 554 4.49 -28.36 -9.49
CA LEU A 554 3.21 -28.94 -9.90
C LEU A 554 3.26 -29.49 -11.36
N LYS A 555 3.80 -28.70 -12.28
CA LYS A 555 4.02 -29.13 -13.68
C LYS A 555 5.00 -30.29 -13.77
N ALA A 556 6.00 -30.34 -12.89
CA ALA A 556 6.96 -31.44 -12.80
C ALA A 556 6.27 -32.75 -12.42
N ILE A 557 5.37 -32.73 -11.42
CA ILE A 557 4.55 -33.88 -11.04
C ILE A 557 3.68 -34.33 -12.21
N GLN A 558 2.99 -33.40 -12.88
CA GLN A 558 2.14 -33.71 -14.04
C GLN A 558 2.93 -34.32 -15.19
N LEU A 559 4.16 -33.80 -15.41
CA LEU A 559 5.05 -34.34 -16.45
C LEU A 559 5.50 -35.77 -16.12
N ILE A 560 6.00 -36.00 -14.90
CA ILE A 560 6.47 -37.33 -14.48
C ILE A 560 5.30 -38.35 -14.50
N ALA A 561 4.13 -37.95 -14.01
CA ALA A 561 2.94 -38.82 -14.10
C ALA A 561 2.55 -39.16 -15.55
N ALA A 562 2.66 -38.20 -16.46
CA ALA A 562 2.39 -38.44 -17.89
C ALA A 562 3.45 -39.34 -18.53
N ILE A 563 4.74 -39.16 -18.18
CA ILE A 563 5.84 -39.98 -18.66
C ILE A 563 5.72 -41.40 -18.13
N ASN A 564 5.47 -41.60 -16.85
CA ASN A 564 5.31 -42.93 -16.24
C ASN A 564 4.15 -43.68 -16.87
N LYS A 565 3.04 -42.98 -17.16
CA LYS A 565 1.88 -43.58 -17.82
C LYS A 565 2.13 -43.96 -19.30
N GLU A 566 2.87 -43.16 -20.05
CA GLU A 566 3.10 -43.36 -21.48
C GLU A 566 4.23 -44.38 -21.74
N LEU A 567 5.26 -44.42 -20.87
CA LEU A 567 6.45 -45.26 -21.01
C LEU A 567 6.42 -46.50 -20.08
N GLU A 568 5.37 -46.68 -19.26
CA GLU A 568 5.31 -47.70 -18.20
C GLU A 568 6.58 -47.67 -17.31
N ALA A 569 7.11 -46.44 -17.04
CA ALA A 569 8.30 -46.22 -16.24
C ALA A 569 7.90 -45.91 -14.79
N ASP A 570 8.87 -46.05 -13.88
CA ASP A 570 8.71 -45.70 -12.48
C ASP A 570 9.72 -44.58 -12.10
N LEU A 571 9.53 -43.41 -12.71
CA LEU A 571 10.35 -42.24 -12.45
C LEU A 571 9.81 -41.49 -11.25
N SER A 572 10.70 -41.07 -10.38
CA SER A 572 10.37 -40.14 -9.30
C SER A 572 10.49 -38.67 -9.76
N ILE A 573 9.87 -37.75 -9.06
CA ILE A 573 10.02 -36.33 -9.33
C ILE A 573 11.47 -35.87 -9.18
N ILE A 574 12.27 -36.52 -8.34
CA ILE A 574 13.70 -36.24 -8.13
C ILE A 574 14.47 -36.45 -9.44
N SER A 575 14.09 -37.44 -10.26
CA SER A 575 14.73 -37.69 -11.56
C SER A 575 14.63 -36.48 -12.50
N LEU A 576 13.54 -35.69 -12.42
CA LEU A 576 13.42 -34.47 -13.23
C LEU A 576 14.28 -33.31 -12.69
N PHE A 577 14.52 -33.25 -11.38
CA PHE A 577 15.44 -32.26 -10.80
C PHE A 577 16.90 -32.57 -11.17
N GLU A 578 17.27 -33.85 -11.19
CA GLU A 578 18.62 -34.29 -11.57
C GLU A 578 18.85 -34.21 -13.08
N TYR A 579 17.82 -34.50 -13.87
CA TYR A 579 17.86 -34.52 -15.35
C TYR A 579 16.82 -33.55 -15.94
N PRO A 580 17.00 -32.24 -15.81
CA PRO A 580 15.95 -31.25 -16.07
C PRO A 580 15.74 -30.90 -17.55
N THR A 581 16.36 -31.62 -18.50
CA THR A 581 16.18 -31.42 -19.95
C THR A 581 15.63 -32.69 -20.59
N ILE A 582 14.97 -32.55 -21.75
CA ILE A 582 14.48 -33.71 -22.52
C ILE A 582 15.63 -34.64 -22.84
N ASN A 583 16.77 -34.11 -23.29
CA ASN A 583 17.95 -34.89 -23.63
C ASN A 583 18.51 -35.65 -22.41
N SER A 584 18.73 -34.97 -21.27
CA SER A 584 19.29 -35.61 -20.08
C SER A 584 18.35 -36.66 -19.48
N LEU A 585 17.03 -36.42 -19.47
CA LEU A 585 16.07 -37.39 -18.96
C LEU A 585 15.93 -38.60 -19.89
N ALA A 586 15.97 -38.40 -21.22
CA ALA A 586 15.99 -39.50 -22.18
C ALA A 586 17.21 -40.39 -22.01
N GLN A 587 18.39 -39.83 -21.80
CA GLN A 587 19.61 -40.57 -21.50
C GLN A 587 19.52 -41.35 -20.20
N TYR A 588 18.98 -40.75 -19.15
CA TYR A 588 18.76 -41.45 -17.88
C TYR A 588 17.80 -42.64 -18.03
N ILE A 589 16.65 -42.46 -18.70
CA ILE A 589 15.69 -43.54 -18.96
C ILE A 589 16.36 -44.68 -19.74
N SER A 590 17.14 -44.39 -20.77
CA SER A 590 17.90 -45.40 -21.52
C SER A 590 18.91 -46.16 -20.65
N SER A 591 19.54 -45.49 -19.68
CA SER A 591 20.52 -46.13 -18.81
C SER A 591 19.90 -47.06 -17.75
N VAL A 592 18.67 -46.75 -17.30
CA VAL A 592 17.97 -47.57 -16.28
C VAL A 592 17.27 -48.78 -16.89
N ASN A 593 16.87 -48.72 -18.18
CA ASN A 593 16.19 -49.81 -18.91
C ASN A 593 16.97 -50.24 -20.18
N PRO A 594 18.13 -50.89 -20.06
CA PRO A 594 18.95 -51.25 -21.22
C PRO A 594 18.33 -52.38 -22.12
N SER A 595 17.21 -53.02 -21.71
CA SER A 595 16.64 -54.18 -22.42
C SER A 595 15.51 -53.87 -23.39
N SER A 596 15.21 -52.58 -23.64
CA SER A 596 14.05 -52.19 -24.48
C SER A 596 14.40 -51.65 -25.89
N GLU A 597 15.66 -51.67 -26.31
CA GLU A 597 16.06 -50.96 -27.53
C GLU A 597 15.59 -51.62 -28.85
N ASN A 598 15.17 -52.90 -28.90
CA ASN A 598 14.91 -53.55 -30.21
C ASN A 598 13.53 -54.16 -30.43
N ASN A 599 12.69 -54.44 -29.42
CA ASN A 599 11.40 -55.09 -29.69
C ASN A 599 10.14 -54.40 -29.15
N GLN A 600 10.23 -53.55 -28.12
CA GLN A 600 9.05 -52.84 -27.59
C GLN A 600 8.78 -51.50 -28.30
N THR A 601 9.78 -50.90 -28.92
CA THR A 601 9.65 -49.60 -29.61
C THR A 601 8.78 -49.68 -30.87
N GLU A 602 8.82 -50.79 -31.60
CA GLU A 602 7.97 -51.00 -32.78
C GLU A 602 6.50 -51.29 -32.40
N GLU A 603 6.25 -52.07 -31.34
CA GLU A 603 4.89 -52.32 -30.83
C GLU A 603 4.23 -51.07 -30.24
N ILE A 604 4.98 -50.22 -29.52
CA ILE A 604 4.47 -48.98 -28.93
C ILE A 604 4.20 -47.93 -30.03
N MET A 605 5.04 -47.85 -31.08
CA MET A 605 4.78 -46.98 -32.23
C MET A 605 3.55 -47.40 -33.02
N GLU A 606 3.31 -48.68 -33.20
CA GLU A 606 2.09 -49.17 -33.84
C GLU A 606 0.85 -48.90 -33.00
N ARG A 607 0.89 -49.08 -31.70
CA ARG A 607 -0.21 -48.74 -30.77
C ARG A 607 -0.49 -47.24 -30.75
N GLY A 608 0.51 -46.39 -30.74
CA GLY A 608 0.41 -44.92 -30.80
C GLY A 608 -0.16 -44.44 -32.14
N ALA A 609 0.22 -45.05 -33.25
CA ALA A 609 -0.30 -44.77 -34.58
C ALA A 609 -1.78 -45.22 -34.73
N ARG A 610 -2.15 -46.38 -34.19
CA ARG A 610 -3.54 -46.86 -34.16
C ARG A 610 -4.46 -45.97 -33.33
N ARG A 611 -4.01 -45.41 -32.20
CA ARG A 611 -4.77 -44.45 -31.38
C ARG A 611 -4.95 -43.09 -32.08
N ARG A 612 -3.93 -42.57 -32.76
CA ARG A 612 -4.04 -41.33 -33.56
C ARG A 612 -5.04 -41.46 -34.70
N ASN A 613 -5.06 -42.58 -35.39
CA ASN A 613 -6.03 -42.88 -36.47
C ASN A 613 -7.47 -43.04 -35.93
N LEU A 614 -7.65 -43.54 -34.71
CA LEU A 614 -8.96 -43.64 -34.05
C LEU A 614 -9.48 -42.26 -33.56
N SER A 615 -8.61 -41.38 -33.13
CA SER A 615 -8.99 -40.02 -32.72
C SER A 615 -9.32 -39.11 -33.91
N HIS A 616 -8.70 -39.35 -35.08
CA HIS A 616 -9.06 -38.66 -36.32
C HIS A 616 -10.41 -39.15 -36.89
N LYS A 617 -10.73 -40.42 -36.75
CA LYS A 617 -12.05 -40.95 -37.17
C LYS A 617 -13.21 -40.51 -36.27
N ARG A 618 -12.96 -40.17 -34.99
CA ARG A 618 -13.99 -39.64 -34.07
C ARG A 618 -14.23 -38.12 -34.20
N LYS A 619 -13.41 -37.39 -34.97
CA LYS A 619 -13.63 -35.96 -35.30
C LYS A 619 -14.30 -35.74 -36.67
N MET A 620 -14.63 -36.82 -37.36
CA MET A 620 -15.34 -36.79 -38.68
C MET A 620 -16.72 -37.46 -38.67
N ILE A 621 -17.28 -37.72 -37.48
CA ILE A 621 -18.69 -38.13 -37.35
C ILE A 621 -19.42 -37.10 -36.48
#